data_3510b36bdc55d14ba460ed9ef6e0e186
#
_entry.id   3510b36bdc55d14ba460ed9ef6e0e186
#
_cell.length_a   1.000
_cell.length_b   1.000
_cell.length_c   1.000
_cell.angle_alpha   90.00
_cell.angle_beta   90.00
_cell.angle_gamma   90.00
#
_symmetry.space_group_name_H-M   'P 1'
#
loop_
_entity.id
_entity.type
_entity.pdbx_description
1 polymer ?
#
loop_
_entity_poly.entity_id
_entity_poly.type
_entity_poly.pdbx_seq_one_letter_code
_entity_poly.pdbx_strand_id
1 'polypeptide(L)'
;VERRKNGLNICPELFRILKYLPGTVSSAIGAFSQTLPDGGGYLSEIRLRAGAPVSVTYLDRNVCLFDGKTIVCSESEVAGTLQRLCEDSVHTYGETIKEGFVALENGYRIGVVGRAGSEKENIKSVYGISSLSIRIPHSVSDVSGEALQYVRSHGKINGTLFYSPPNVGKTTLIRDIAKSLSSGRFAHRVAIVDTRGEIYIKTVFENSIADVLSGYPRAKGIEIATRTMSPEVIICDEIGTLEEAKAILSAQNSGVPLIATAHADSFDRLMKRPNIKTLYDNGIFRYYIGISRAAGATRFAYDVIDTEMKERGNRCMA
;
A
#
# COMPACT_ATOMS: atom_id res chain seq x y z
N VAL A 1 -12.84 -12.96 14.39
CA VAL A 1 -13.33 -14.14 15.13
C VAL A 1 -12.91 -15.47 14.45
N GLU A 2 -12.13 -15.45 13.37
CA GLU A 2 -11.65 -16.69 12.69
C GLU A 2 -10.30 -17.24 13.19
N ARG A 3 -9.73 -16.73 14.26
CA ARG A 3 -8.37 -17.03 14.76
C ARG A 3 -8.16 -18.43 15.40
N ARG A 4 -9.14 -19.37 15.38
CA ARG A 4 -9.02 -20.61 16.17
C ARG A 4 -9.32 -21.92 15.45
N LYS A 5 -9.28 -22.03 14.11
CA LYS A 5 -9.64 -23.31 13.46
C LYS A 5 -8.50 -24.28 13.15
N ASN A 6 -7.21 -23.89 13.20
CA ASN A 6 -6.11 -24.81 12.81
C ASN A 6 -4.95 -24.98 13.82
N GLY A 7 -5.11 -24.65 15.09
CA GLY A 7 -4.07 -24.95 16.12
C GLY A 7 -2.71 -24.23 15.96
N LEU A 8 -2.45 -23.56 14.84
CA LEU A 8 -1.23 -22.82 14.54
C LEU A 8 -1.49 -21.33 14.77
N ASN A 9 -0.76 -20.74 15.69
CA ASN A 9 -0.80 -19.28 15.93
C ASN A 9 0.13 -18.59 14.90
N ILE A 10 -0.26 -18.60 13.63
CA ILE A 10 0.49 -17.97 12.52
C ILE A 10 -0.38 -16.86 11.94
N CYS A 11 0.22 -15.69 11.67
CA CYS A 11 -0.43 -14.57 11.00
C CYS A 11 -1.00 -15.02 9.62
N PRO A 12 -2.25 -14.67 9.29
CA PRO A 12 -2.90 -15.11 8.06
C PRO A 12 -2.14 -14.73 6.78
N GLU A 13 -1.55 -13.56 6.75
CA GLU A 13 -0.75 -13.09 5.63
C GLU A 13 0.51 -13.95 5.46
N LEU A 14 1.20 -14.23 6.56
CA LEU A 14 2.35 -15.13 6.53
C LEU A 14 1.92 -16.54 6.08
N PHE A 15 0.85 -17.08 6.62
CA PHE A 15 0.35 -18.42 6.27
C PHE A 15 0.07 -18.56 4.76
N ARG A 16 -0.51 -17.54 4.13
CA ARG A 16 -0.83 -17.55 2.69
C ARG A 16 0.41 -17.65 1.80
N ILE A 17 1.53 -17.03 2.19
CA ILE A 17 2.74 -17.03 1.38
C ILE A 17 3.54 -18.32 1.52
N LEU A 18 3.44 -19.02 2.66
CA LEU A 18 4.21 -20.23 2.94
C LEU A 18 4.03 -21.33 1.89
N LYS A 19 2.84 -21.45 1.30
CA LYS A 19 2.54 -22.48 0.27
C LYS A 19 3.34 -22.33 -1.01
N TYR A 20 3.86 -21.14 -1.29
CA TYR A 20 4.66 -20.86 -2.49
C TYR A 20 6.16 -21.07 -2.27
N LEU A 21 6.59 -21.19 -1.02
CA LEU A 21 8.00 -21.34 -0.65
C LEU A 21 8.45 -22.81 -0.77
N PRO A 22 9.76 -23.06 -0.85
CA PRO A 22 10.29 -24.42 -0.69
C PRO A 22 9.89 -25.01 0.67
N GLY A 23 9.62 -26.31 0.71
CA GLY A 23 9.10 -26.97 1.92
C GLY A 23 9.97 -26.78 3.17
N THR A 24 11.30 -26.85 3.02
CA THR A 24 12.26 -26.60 4.08
C THR A 24 12.17 -25.18 4.63
N VAL A 25 12.04 -24.19 3.74
CA VAL A 25 11.89 -22.77 4.11
C VAL A 25 10.55 -22.52 4.79
N SER A 26 9.47 -23.06 4.21
CA SER A 26 8.12 -22.95 4.76
C SER A 26 8.04 -23.51 6.17
N SER A 27 8.61 -24.70 6.41
CA SER A 27 8.65 -25.33 7.72
C SER A 27 9.47 -24.51 8.73
N ALA A 28 10.64 -24.02 8.33
CA ALA A 28 11.50 -23.23 9.21
C ALA A 28 10.85 -21.86 9.59
N ILE A 29 10.20 -21.18 8.64
CA ILE A 29 9.45 -19.94 8.92
C ILE A 29 8.25 -20.24 9.83
N GLY A 30 7.52 -21.33 9.58
CA GLY A 30 6.42 -21.77 10.43
C GLY A 30 6.86 -22.03 11.87
N ALA A 31 7.95 -22.77 12.06
CA ALA A 31 8.53 -23.01 13.37
C ALA A 31 8.99 -21.72 14.06
N PHE A 32 9.70 -20.86 13.33
CA PHE A 32 10.15 -19.57 13.85
C PHE A 32 8.96 -18.68 14.27
N SER A 33 7.91 -18.59 13.45
CA SER A 33 6.74 -17.76 13.77
C SER A 33 6.01 -18.23 15.03
N GLN A 34 6.02 -19.52 15.35
CA GLN A 34 5.44 -20.05 16.58
C GLN A 34 6.21 -19.65 17.84
N THR A 35 7.50 -19.32 17.73
CA THR A 35 8.29 -18.78 18.85
C THR A 35 8.02 -17.31 19.12
N LEU A 36 7.32 -16.62 18.21
CA LEU A 36 7.04 -15.20 18.30
C LEU A 36 5.70 -14.96 19.02
N PRO A 37 5.61 -13.96 19.91
CA PRO A 37 4.40 -13.69 20.69
C PRO A 37 3.18 -13.29 19.83
N ASP A 38 3.44 -12.75 18.63
CA ASP A 38 2.46 -12.28 17.65
C ASP A 38 2.19 -13.30 16.52
N GLY A 39 2.76 -14.49 16.60
CA GLY A 39 2.63 -15.51 15.53
C GLY A 39 3.20 -15.07 14.19
N GLY A 40 4.19 -14.18 14.21
CA GLY A 40 4.83 -13.63 13.01
C GLY A 40 4.07 -12.45 12.38
N GLY A 41 3.15 -11.81 13.09
CA GLY A 41 2.39 -10.65 12.60
C GLY A 41 3.25 -9.43 12.29
N TYR A 42 4.46 -9.32 12.84
CA TYR A 42 5.43 -8.26 12.53
C TYR A 42 6.56 -8.72 11.59
N LEU A 43 6.42 -9.89 10.93
CA LEU A 43 7.32 -10.30 9.86
C LEU A 43 7.01 -9.49 8.60
N SER A 44 7.92 -8.60 8.22
CA SER A 44 7.72 -7.67 7.11
C SER A 44 8.30 -8.15 5.77
N GLU A 45 9.31 -9.03 5.80
CA GLU A 45 9.98 -9.52 4.59
C GLU A 45 10.52 -10.92 4.79
N ILE A 46 10.44 -11.74 3.73
CA ILE A 46 11.17 -13.02 3.58
C ILE A 46 12.15 -12.84 2.43
N ARG A 47 13.41 -13.19 2.65
CA ARG A 47 14.43 -13.05 1.63
C ARG A 47 15.10 -14.37 1.30
N LEU A 48 14.93 -14.80 0.05
CA LEU A 48 15.58 -15.97 -0.53
C LEU A 48 16.78 -15.53 -1.36
N ARG A 49 17.88 -16.22 -1.25
CA ARG A 49 19.09 -16.01 -2.07
C ARG A 49 19.66 -17.37 -2.45
N ALA A 50 19.99 -17.55 -3.71
CA ALA A 50 20.61 -18.79 -4.19
C ALA A 50 21.98 -18.98 -3.54
N GLY A 51 22.18 -20.14 -2.92
CA GLY A 51 23.44 -20.51 -2.27
C GLY A 51 23.77 -19.73 -0.98
N ALA A 52 22.81 -18.94 -0.43
CA ALA A 52 23.03 -18.14 0.76
C ALA A 52 21.90 -18.34 1.80
N PRO A 53 22.11 -17.92 3.06
CA PRO A 53 21.12 -18.06 4.12
C PRO A 53 19.80 -17.37 3.80
N VAL A 54 18.69 -18.08 4.01
CA VAL A 54 17.35 -17.50 4.03
C VAL A 54 17.22 -16.63 5.27
N SER A 55 16.69 -15.44 5.09
CA SER A 55 16.45 -14.52 6.21
C SER A 55 15.04 -13.96 6.18
N VAL A 56 14.56 -13.59 7.34
CA VAL A 56 13.30 -12.84 7.55
C VAL A 56 13.60 -11.53 8.24
N THR A 57 12.75 -10.52 7.99
CA THR A 57 12.80 -9.26 8.74
C THR A 57 11.66 -9.24 9.74
N TYR A 58 12.00 -9.20 11.04
CA TYR A 58 11.07 -9.12 12.15
C TYR A 58 11.39 -7.90 13.00
N LEU A 59 10.41 -7.01 13.23
CA LEU A 59 10.59 -5.73 13.96
C LEU A 59 11.84 -4.96 13.47
N ASP A 60 11.95 -4.81 12.15
CA ASP A 60 13.05 -4.12 11.44
C ASP A 60 14.45 -4.76 11.62
N ARG A 61 14.53 -5.98 12.17
CA ARG A 61 15.78 -6.72 12.31
C ARG A 61 15.81 -7.94 11.38
N ASN A 62 16.92 -8.12 10.69
CA ASN A 62 17.16 -9.33 9.90
C ASN A 62 17.52 -10.52 10.80
N VAL A 63 16.81 -11.61 10.60
CA VAL A 63 17.04 -12.90 11.29
C VAL A 63 17.29 -13.97 10.23
N CYS A 64 18.46 -14.60 10.26
CA CYS A 64 18.74 -15.77 9.43
C CYS A 64 18.04 -16.99 10.03
N LEU A 65 17.40 -17.80 9.18
CA LEU A 65 16.69 -18.99 9.62
C LEU A 65 17.67 -20.16 9.89
N PHE A 66 17.42 -20.84 10.98
CA PHE A 66 18.20 -21.96 11.42
C PHE A 66 17.28 -23.09 11.93
N ASP A 67 17.50 -24.30 11.44
CA ASP A 67 16.81 -25.51 11.91
C ASP A 67 17.85 -26.66 12.00
N GLY A 68 18.60 -26.66 13.12
CA GLY A 68 19.77 -27.52 13.29
C GLY A 68 20.94 -27.21 12.37
N LYS A 69 20.67 -26.59 11.22
CA LYS A 69 21.61 -26.04 10.26
C LYS A 69 21.06 -24.77 9.61
N THR A 70 21.93 -23.99 8.99
CA THR A 70 21.52 -22.80 8.20
C THR A 70 20.62 -23.24 7.03
N ILE A 71 19.47 -22.60 6.90
CA ILE A 71 18.56 -22.84 5.79
C ILE A 71 19.06 -22.07 4.55
N VAL A 72 19.31 -22.79 3.46
CA VAL A 72 19.83 -22.26 2.19
C VAL A 72 18.91 -22.72 1.08
N CYS A 73 18.65 -21.85 0.10
CA CYS A 73 17.93 -22.20 -1.13
C CYS A 73 18.91 -22.44 -2.29
N SER A 74 18.59 -23.40 -3.13
CA SER A 74 19.22 -23.57 -4.45
C SER A 74 18.71 -22.52 -5.44
N GLU A 75 19.40 -22.34 -6.56
CA GLU A 75 18.98 -21.46 -7.65
C GLU A 75 17.62 -21.91 -8.24
N SER A 76 17.41 -23.22 -8.38
CA SER A 76 16.14 -23.78 -8.86
C SER A 76 14.98 -23.57 -7.90
N GLU A 77 15.22 -23.59 -6.57
CA GLU A 77 14.19 -23.31 -5.58
C GLU A 77 13.79 -21.83 -5.59
N VAL A 78 14.74 -20.91 -5.77
CA VAL A 78 14.46 -19.47 -5.90
C VAL A 78 13.63 -19.21 -7.15
N ALA A 79 14.06 -19.73 -8.31
CA ALA A 79 13.34 -19.58 -9.58
C ALA A 79 11.94 -20.21 -9.54
N GLY A 80 11.82 -21.44 -9.01
CA GLY A 80 10.55 -22.13 -8.86
C GLY A 80 9.60 -21.42 -7.88
N THR A 81 10.13 -20.72 -6.90
CA THR A 81 9.31 -19.88 -6.00
C THR A 81 8.69 -18.70 -6.76
N LEU A 82 9.46 -18.00 -7.59
CA LEU A 82 8.93 -16.93 -8.43
C LEU A 82 7.84 -17.45 -9.37
N GLN A 83 8.07 -18.61 -10.02
CA GLN A 83 7.10 -19.23 -10.90
C GLN A 83 5.77 -19.52 -10.19
N ARG A 84 5.81 -20.15 -9.01
CA ARG A 84 4.61 -20.42 -8.21
C ARG A 84 3.91 -19.14 -7.74
N LEU A 85 4.66 -18.10 -7.35
CA LEU A 85 4.10 -16.81 -6.96
C LEU A 85 3.36 -16.11 -8.11
N CYS A 86 3.84 -16.28 -9.34
CA CYS A 86 3.19 -15.76 -10.55
C CYS A 86 2.12 -16.74 -11.11
N GLU A 87 1.74 -17.78 -10.38
CA GLU A 87 0.76 -18.79 -10.80
C GLU A 87 1.07 -19.34 -12.21
N ASP A 88 2.34 -19.67 -12.45
CA ASP A 88 2.91 -20.12 -13.72
C ASP A 88 2.80 -19.14 -14.90
N SER A 89 2.36 -17.92 -14.65
CA SER A 89 2.16 -16.85 -15.66
C SER A 89 3.25 -15.76 -15.58
N VAL A 90 4.52 -16.14 -15.43
CA VAL A 90 5.66 -15.20 -15.30
C VAL A 90 5.71 -14.19 -16.44
N HIS A 91 5.28 -14.56 -17.64
CA HIS A 91 5.26 -13.68 -18.81
C HIS A 91 4.35 -12.47 -18.63
N THR A 92 3.24 -12.60 -17.89
CA THR A 92 2.33 -11.49 -17.57
C THR A 92 3.04 -10.38 -16.78
N TYR A 93 4.04 -10.75 -15.98
CA TYR A 93 4.83 -9.83 -15.16
C TYR A 93 6.15 -9.41 -15.83
N GLY A 94 6.35 -9.75 -17.12
CA GLY A 94 7.63 -9.55 -17.82
C GLY A 94 8.14 -8.12 -17.74
N GLU A 95 7.29 -7.12 -17.91
CA GLU A 95 7.67 -5.70 -17.85
C GLU A 95 8.07 -5.28 -16.42
N THR A 96 7.30 -5.66 -15.41
CA THR A 96 7.62 -5.31 -14.01
C THR A 96 8.84 -6.07 -13.49
N ILE A 97 9.08 -7.28 -13.97
CA ILE A 97 10.32 -8.04 -13.67
C ILE A 97 11.55 -7.32 -14.22
N LYS A 98 11.46 -6.67 -15.37
CA LYS A 98 12.54 -5.81 -15.89
C LYS A 98 12.80 -4.60 -14.98
N GLU A 99 11.77 -4.11 -14.32
CA GLU A 99 11.86 -3.05 -13.30
C GLU A 99 12.30 -3.60 -11.91
N GLY A 100 12.54 -4.90 -11.79
CA GLY A 100 13.03 -5.56 -10.59
C GLY A 100 11.96 -5.98 -9.58
N PHE A 101 10.67 -6.02 -9.96
CA PHE A 101 9.62 -6.42 -9.02
C PHE A 101 8.43 -7.13 -9.66
N VAL A 102 7.65 -7.79 -8.81
CA VAL A 102 6.30 -8.32 -9.09
C VAL A 102 5.37 -7.85 -7.97
N ALA A 103 4.20 -7.32 -8.32
CA ALA A 103 3.13 -7.03 -7.38
C ALA A 103 1.99 -8.02 -7.58
N LEU A 104 1.58 -8.71 -6.52
CA LEU A 104 0.47 -9.66 -6.54
C LEU A 104 -0.82 -9.00 -6.04
N GLU A 105 -1.98 -9.43 -6.55
CA GLU A 105 -3.31 -8.88 -6.21
C GLU A 105 -3.63 -8.88 -4.71
N ASN A 106 -3.00 -9.77 -3.94
CA ASN A 106 -3.19 -9.87 -2.49
C ASN A 106 -2.19 -9.02 -1.68
N GLY A 107 -1.52 -8.07 -2.32
CA GLY A 107 -0.70 -7.05 -1.70
C GLY A 107 0.75 -7.44 -1.43
N TYR A 108 1.18 -8.66 -1.81
CA TYR A 108 2.61 -9.01 -1.73
C TYR A 108 3.38 -8.31 -2.84
N ARG A 109 4.52 -7.74 -2.47
CA ARG A 109 5.46 -7.18 -3.43
C ARG A 109 6.76 -7.97 -3.35
N ILE A 110 7.17 -8.51 -4.50
CA ILE A 110 8.33 -9.35 -4.61
C ILE A 110 9.41 -8.60 -5.39
N GLY A 111 10.51 -8.23 -4.73
CA GLY A 111 11.71 -7.77 -5.40
C GLY A 111 12.38 -8.95 -6.10
N VAL A 112 12.70 -8.80 -7.36
CA VAL A 112 13.29 -9.85 -8.20
C VAL A 112 14.68 -9.42 -8.63
N VAL A 113 15.68 -10.25 -8.33
CA VAL A 113 17.08 -10.03 -8.72
C VAL A 113 17.56 -11.20 -9.53
N GLY A 114 18.15 -10.92 -10.68
CA GLY A 114 18.71 -11.89 -11.61
C GLY A 114 19.74 -11.24 -12.51
N ARG A 115 20.04 -11.89 -13.63
CA ARG A 115 20.94 -11.36 -14.66
C ARG A 115 20.11 -10.62 -15.70
N ALA A 116 20.50 -9.40 -16.03
CA ALA A 116 19.85 -8.62 -17.07
C ALA A 116 20.46 -8.92 -18.45
N GLY A 117 19.61 -9.23 -19.42
CA GLY A 117 19.93 -9.13 -20.84
C GLY A 117 19.62 -7.73 -21.32
N SER A 118 20.62 -6.94 -21.66
CA SER A 118 20.46 -5.54 -22.08
C SER A 118 20.85 -5.34 -23.56
N GLU A 119 20.18 -4.39 -24.19
CA GLU A 119 20.52 -3.87 -25.50
C GLU A 119 20.48 -2.34 -25.44
N LYS A 120 21.63 -1.67 -25.68
CA LYS A 120 21.73 -0.20 -25.65
C LYS A 120 21.07 0.45 -24.41
N GLU A 121 21.46 0.06 -23.23
CA GLU A 121 20.94 0.57 -21.94
C GLU A 121 19.52 0.10 -21.56
N ASN A 122 18.77 -0.52 -22.47
CA ASN A 122 17.43 -1.05 -22.17
C ASN A 122 17.52 -2.50 -21.72
N ILE A 123 16.88 -2.83 -20.58
CA ILE A 123 16.75 -4.21 -20.11
C ILE A 123 15.68 -4.92 -20.96
N LYS A 124 16.09 -5.92 -21.75
CA LYS A 124 15.19 -6.72 -22.60
C LYS A 124 14.61 -7.91 -21.86
N SER A 125 15.40 -8.49 -20.96
CA SER A 125 15.00 -9.66 -20.18
C SER A 125 15.75 -9.72 -18.87
N VAL A 126 15.16 -10.45 -17.90
CA VAL A 126 15.83 -10.84 -16.66
C VAL A 126 15.77 -12.36 -16.59
N TYR A 127 16.92 -13.00 -16.36
CA TYR A 127 17.09 -14.45 -16.30
C TYR A 127 18.03 -14.84 -15.17
N GLY A 128 18.15 -16.16 -14.85
CA GLY A 128 19.01 -16.62 -13.77
C GLY A 128 18.68 -15.94 -12.45
N ILE A 129 17.41 -16.04 -12.05
CA ILE A 129 16.93 -15.38 -10.84
C ILE A 129 17.69 -15.89 -9.63
N SER A 130 18.42 -15.00 -8.97
CA SER A 130 19.32 -15.33 -7.86
C SER A 130 18.80 -14.90 -6.49
N SER A 131 17.85 -13.97 -6.44
CA SER A 131 17.29 -13.53 -5.16
C SER A 131 15.85 -13.06 -5.31
N LEU A 132 15.03 -13.32 -4.27
CA LEU A 132 13.69 -12.80 -4.09
C LEU A 132 13.58 -12.12 -2.73
N SER A 133 13.01 -10.92 -2.71
CA SER A 133 12.64 -10.19 -1.51
C SER A 133 11.12 -10.12 -1.44
N ILE A 134 10.49 -10.98 -0.66
CA ILE A 134 9.04 -11.10 -0.56
C ILE A 134 8.56 -10.24 0.61
N ARG A 135 7.97 -9.09 0.32
CA ARG A 135 7.37 -8.23 1.32
C ARG A 135 5.98 -8.72 1.67
N ILE A 136 5.75 -8.90 2.97
CA ILE A 136 4.48 -9.36 3.52
C ILE A 136 3.62 -8.13 3.79
N PRO A 137 2.40 -8.04 3.22
CA PRO A 137 1.50 -6.96 3.53
C PRO A 137 1.01 -7.08 4.98
N HIS A 138 1.05 -6.00 5.72
CA HIS A 138 0.41 -5.95 7.04
C HIS A 138 -0.98 -5.36 6.88
N SER A 139 -2.00 -6.16 7.14
CA SER A 139 -3.37 -5.66 7.26
C SER A 139 -3.59 -5.14 8.68
N VAL A 140 -3.35 -3.85 8.87
CA VAL A 140 -3.78 -3.16 10.09
C VAL A 140 -5.18 -2.64 9.81
N SER A 141 -6.20 -3.17 10.49
CA SER A 141 -7.58 -2.69 10.45
C SER A 141 -7.85 -1.72 11.61
N ASP A 142 -8.90 -0.93 11.48
CA ASP A 142 -9.43 -0.03 12.51
C ASP A 142 -8.47 1.09 12.94
N VAL A 143 -7.59 1.53 12.03
CA VAL A 143 -6.67 2.66 12.28
C VAL A 143 -7.24 4.00 11.84
N SER A 144 -8.31 4.00 11.03
CA SER A 144 -8.89 5.20 10.42
C SER A 144 -9.96 5.88 11.28
N GLY A 145 -10.32 5.31 12.43
CA GLY A 145 -11.49 5.77 13.21
C GLY A 145 -11.51 7.28 13.48
N GLU A 146 -10.39 7.85 13.91
CA GLU A 146 -10.28 9.29 14.15
C GLU A 146 -10.23 10.09 12.83
N ALA A 147 -9.49 9.63 11.82
CA ALA A 147 -9.43 10.26 10.52
C ALA A 147 -10.79 10.30 9.81
N LEU A 148 -11.61 9.25 9.98
CA LEU A 148 -12.95 9.17 9.42
C LEU A 148 -13.89 10.26 9.94
N GLN A 149 -13.67 10.80 11.14
CA GLN A 149 -14.46 11.90 11.69
C GLN A 149 -14.31 13.17 10.85
N TYR A 150 -13.14 13.43 10.30
CA TYR A 150 -12.89 14.55 9.38
C TYR A 150 -13.40 14.24 7.97
N VAL A 151 -13.09 13.05 7.47
CA VAL A 151 -13.55 12.60 6.15
C VAL A 151 -15.09 12.62 6.07
N ARG A 152 -15.78 12.15 7.11
CA ARG A 152 -17.25 12.12 7.19
C ARG A 152 -17.76 13.22 8.13
N SER A 153 -17.42 14.46 7.88
CA SER A 153 -17.94 15.56 8.71
C SER A 153 -19.01 16.36 7.98
N HIS A 154 -19.86 17.05 8.76
CA HIS A 154 -20.94 17.90 8.24
C HIS A 154 -21.93 17.19 7.29
N GLY A 155 -22.19 15.89 7.53
CA GLY A 155 -23.15 15.11 6.75
C GLY A 155 -22.72 14.77 5.31
N LYS A 156 -21.46 14.97 4.97
CA LYS A 156 -20.88 14.67 3.64
C LYS A 156 -19.48 14.07 3.74
N ILE A 157 -19.02 13.51 2.63
CA ILE A 157 -17.61 13.15 2.47
C ILE A 157 -16.85 14.41 2.06
N ASN A 158 -15.74 14.68 2.73
CA ASN A 158 -14.89 15.84 2.47
C ASN A 158 -13.59 15.43 1.77
N GLY A 159 -13.17 16.20 0.77
CA GLY A 159 -11.85 16.11 0.19
C GLY A 159 -10.78 16.25 1.27
N THR A 160 -9.87 15.27 1.36
CA THR A 160 -8.87 15.21 2.42
C THR A 160 -7.52 14.78 1.88
N LEU A 161 -6.48 15.54 2.17
CA LEU A 161 -5.10 15.20 1.85
C LEU A 161 -4.35 14.82 3.13
N PHE A 162 -3.91 13.56 3.20
CA PHE A 162 -3.05 13.08 4.29
C PHE A 162 -1.58 13.25 3.91
N TYR A 163 -0.75 13.78 4.80
CA TYR A 163 0.68 13.93 4.54
C TYR A 163 1.53 13.43 5.72
N SER A 164 2.69 12.88 5.39
CA SER A 164 3.73 12.50 6.37
C SER A 164 5.04 12.17 5.65
N PRO A 165 6.14 12.01 6.39
CA PRO A 165 7.34 11.34 5.89
C PRO A 165 7.04 9.93 5.34
N PRO A 166 7.96 9.32 4.58
CA PRO A 166 7.87 7.91 4.19
C PRO A 166 7.71 6.98 5.39
N ASN A 167 7.10 5.80 5.17
CA ASN A 167 6.97 4.70 6.13
C ASN A 167 6.17 4.97 7.42
N VAL A 168 5.48 6.09 7.54
CA VAL A 168 4.60 6.37 8.70
C VAL A 168 3.32 5.53 8.65
N GLY A 169 2.84 5.14 7.45
CA GLY A 169 1.65 4.31 7.28
C GLY A 169 0.50 4.99 6.52
N LYS A 170 0.78 6.02 5.69
CA LYS A 170 -0.23 6.69 4.85
C LYS A 170 -1.09 5.73 4.04
N THR A 171 -0.46 4.80 3.33
CA THR A 171 -1.17 3.82 2.48
C THR A 171 -2.06 2.90 3.32
N THR A 172 -1.62 2.51 4.52
CA THR A 172 -2.42 1.72 5.47
C THR A 172 -3.65 2.50 5.91
N LEU A 173 -3.49 3.79 6.22
CA LEU A 173 -4.58 4.66 6.64
C LEU A 173 -5.62 4.84 5.53
N ILE A 174 -5.21 5.21 4.31
CA ILE A 174 -6.18 5.42 3.21
C ILE A 174 -6.83 4.11 2.75
N ARG A 175 -6.14 2.98 2.87
CA ARG A 175 -6.72 1.64 2.64
C ARG A 175 -7.86 1.37 3.62
N ASP A 176 -7.64 1.62 4.91
CA ASP A 176 -8.64 1.41 5.95
C ASP A 176 -9.82 2.39 5.81
N ILE A 177 -9.56 3.65 5.42
CA ILE A 177 -10.60 4.61 5.04
C ILE A 177 -11.41 4.11 3.85
N ALA A 178 -10.75 3.66 2.78
CA ALA A 178 -11.40 3.14 1.58
C ALA A 178 -12.30 1.95 1.92
N LYS A 179 -11.78 0.99 2.70
CA LYS A 179 -12.53 -0.16 3.20
C LYS A 179 -13.75 0.26 4.01
N SER A 180 -13.58 1.19 4.94
CA SER A 180 -14.65 1.67 5.84
C SER A 180 -15.74 2.44 5.08
N LEU A 181 -15.37 3.19 4.03
CA LEU A 181 -16.33 3.91 3.19
C LEU A 181 -17.10 2.96 2.27
N SER A 182 -16.45 1.92 1.73
CA SER A 182 -17.02 1.01 0.74
C SER A 182 -17.71 -0.23 1.33
N SER A 183 -17.86 -0.31 2.65
CA SER A 183 -18.39 -1.50 3.33
C SER A 183 -19.61 -1.20 4.20
N GLY A 184 -20.40 -2.24 4.48
CA GLY A 184 -21.57 -2.14 5.35
C GLY A 184 -22.85 -1.76 4.59
N ARG A 185 -23.97 -1.61 5.35
CA ARG A 185 -25.31 -1.39 4.78
C ARG A 185 -25.42 -0.05 4.01
N PHE A 186 -24.68 0.95 4.40
CA PHE A 186 -24.69 2.30 3.81
C PHE A 186 -23.33 2.62 3.20
N ALA A 187 -22.76 1.64 2.50
CA ALA A 187 -21.50 1.80 1.80
C ALA A 187 -21.60 2.83 0.67
N HIS A 188 -20.56 3.62 0.51
CA HIS A 188 -20.42 4.59 -0.58
C HIS A 188 -19.81 3.93 -1.81
N ARG A 189 -20.15 4.44 -3.00
CA ARG A 189 -19.46 4.09 -4.25
C ARG A 189 -18.08 4.72 -4.24
N VAL A 190 -17.09 3.92 -3.91
CA VAL A 190 -15.68 4.32 -3.81
C VAL A 190 -14.95 3.91 -5.07
N ALA A 191 -14.35 4.85 -5.78
CA ALA A 191 -13.40 4.54 -6.85
C ALA A 191 -11.97 4.65 -6.32
N ILE A 192 -11.20 3.57 -6.39
CA ILE A 192 -9.80 3.51 -5.97
C ILE A 192 -8.92 3.57 -7.22
N VAL A 193 -8.08 4.61 -7.33
CA VAL A 193 -7.06 4.71 -8.37
C VAL A 193 -5.73 4.25 -7.78
N ASP A 194 -5.39 3.01 -8.01
CA ASP A 194 -4.25 2.31 -7.41
C ASP A 194 -3.18 2.01 -8.45
N THR A 195 -2.34 3.00 -8.73
CA THR A 195 -1.31 2.90 -9.77
C THR A 195 -0.25 1.85 -9.45
N ARG A 196 0.04 1.63 -8.16
CA ARG A 196 1.12 0.74 -7.69
C ARG A 196 0.63 -0.57 -7.09
N GLY A 197 -0.70 -0.80 -6.98
CA GLY A 197 -1.25 -1.97 -6.31
C GLY A 197 -0.99 -1.97 -4.79
N GLU A 198 -0.94 -0.79 -4.17
CA GLU A 198 -0.59 -0.64 -2.75
C GLU A 198 -1.82 -0.39 -1.87
N ILE A 199 -2.94 0.12 -2.42
CA ILE A 199 -4.16 0.43 -1.66
C ILE A 199 -5.05 -0.82 -1.60
N TYR A 200 -5.40 -1.36 -2.77
CA TYR A 200 -6.33 -2.46 -2.86
C TYR A 200 -5.66 -3.79 -2.54
N ILE A 201 -6.19 -4.48 -1.55
CA ILE A 201 -5.83 -5.86 -1.21
C ILE A 201 -7.12 -6.67 -1.19
N LYS A 202 -7.29 -7.61 -2.12
CA LYS A 202 -8.51 -8.39 -2.33
C LYS A 202 -9.12 -8.93 -1.03
N THR A 203 -8.29 -9.50 -0.16
CA THR A 203 -8.73 -10.09 1.11
C THR A 203 -9.15 -9.04 2.15
N VAL A 204 -8.64 -7.81 2.07
CA VAL A 204 -9.06 -6.70 2.92
C VAL A 204 -10.41 -6.16 2.45
N PHE A 205 -10.63 -6.10 1.13
CA PHE A 205 -11.84 -5.57 0.51
C PHE A 205 -12.93 -6.60 0.27
N GLU A 206 -12.85 -7.79 0.85
CA GLU A 206 -13.96 -8.73 0.86
C GLU A 206 -15.22 -8.04 1.41
N ASN A 207 -16.37 -8.23 0.70
CA ASN A 207 -17.65 -7.59 1.00
C ASN A 207 -17.64 -6.05 0.94
N SER A 208 -16.81 -5.44 0.11
CA SER A 208 -16.84 -4.02 -0.21
C SER A 208 -17.37 -3.79 -1.63
N ILE A 209 -17.91 -2.59 -1.86
CA ILE A 209 -18.40 -2.15 -3.17
C ILE A 209 -17.44 -1.13 -3.82
N ALA A 210 -16.14 -1.28 -3.58
CA ALA A 210 -15.13 -0.42 -4.17
C ALA A 210 -14.82 -0.87 -5.61
N ASP A 211 -14.82 0.08 -6.54
CA ASP A 211 -14.29 -0.10 -7.90
C ASP A 211 -12.81 0.26 -7.94
N VAL A 212 -11.99 -0.55 -8.61
CA VAL A 212 -10.53 -0.41 -8.58
C VAL A 212 -9.95 -0.26 -9.97
N LEU A 213 -9.28 0.86 -10.21
CA LEU A 213 -8.46 1.09 -11.39
C LEU A 213 -7.00 0.77 -11.05
N SER A 214 -6.64 -0.49 -11.24
CA SER A 214 -5.31 -0.99 -10.91
C SER A 214 -4.33 -0.80 -12.08
N GLY A 215 -3.13 -0.28 -11.79
CA GLY A 215 -2.08 -0.07 -12.79
C GLY A 215 -2.30 1.10 -13.76
N TYR A 216 -3.42 1.82 -13.65
CA TYR A 216 -3.63 3.02 -14.46
C TYR A 216 -2.72 4.17 -14.00
N PRO A 217 -2.15 4.97 -14.94
CA PRO A 217 -1.56 6.24 -14.58
C PRO A 217 -2.59 7.09 -13.81
N ARG A 218 -2.19 7.67 -12.68
CA ARG A 218 -3.12 8.29 -11.71
C ARG A 218 -4.01 9.36 -12.35
N ALA A 219 -3.42 10.28 -13.12
CA ALA A 219 -4.18 11.31 -13.83
C ALA A 219 -5.28 10.72 -14.71
N LYS A 220 -4.96 9.65 -15.46
CA LYS A 220 -5.91 8.98 -16.34
C LYS A 220 -6.95 8.18 -15.56
N GLY A 221 -6.55 7.53 -14.47
CA GLY A 221 -7.46 6.82 -13.58
C GLY A 221 -8.50 7.75 -12.95
N ILE A 222 -8.10 8.92 -12.46
CA ILE A 222 -9.02 9.93 -11.91
C ILE A 222 -10.01 10.42 -12.98
N GLU A 223 -9.53 10.71 -14.19
CA GLU A 223 -10.39 11.12 -15.31
C GLU A 223 -11.44 10.04 -15.63
N ILE A 224 -11.01 8.78 -15.77
CA ILE A 224 -11.91 7.66 -16.08
C ILE A 224 -12.93 7.47 -14.95
N ALA A 225 -12.48 7.40 -13.69
CA ALA A 225 -13.36 7.23 -12.55
C ALA A 225 -14.46 8.30 -12.54
N THR A 226 -14.07 9.56 -12.70
CA THR A 226 -15.01 10.69 -12.71
C THR A 226 -16.04 10.61 -13.84
N ARG A 227 -15.61 10.20 -15.04
CA ARG A 227 -16.50 10.21 -16.23
C ARG A 227 -17.40 8.99 -16.34
N THR A 228 -16.97 7.85 -15.82
CA THR A 228 -17.62 6.56 -16.16
C THR A 228 -18.21 5.82 -14.97
N MET A 229 -17.77 6.10 -13.73
CA MET A 229 -18.14 5.29 -12.56
C MET A 229 -19.14 5.95 -11.63
N SER A 230 -19.42 7.25 -11.80
CA SER A 230 -20.28 8.04 -10.90
C SER A 230 -19.96 7.80 -9.40
N PRO A 231 -18.70 7.92 -8.98
CA PRO A 231 -18.33 7.65 -7.61
C PRO A 231 -18.83 8.74 -6.67
N GLU A 232 -19.05 8.39 -5.40
CA GLU A 232 -19.31 9.35 -4.32
C GLU A 232 -18.01 9.87 -3.70
N VAL A 233 -16.91 9.14 -3.90
CA VAL A 233 -15.55 9.53 -3.50
C VAL A 233 -14.51 8.82 -4.36
N ILE A 234 -13.45 9.54 -4.70
CA ILE A 234 -12.26 8.96 -5.34
C ILE A 234 -11.16 8.88 -4.30
N ILE A 235 -10.45 7.76 -4.26
CA ILE A 235 -9.31 7.55 -3.38
C ILE A 235 -8.09 7.22 -4.23
N CYS A 236 -7.00 7.93 -4.03
CA CYS A 236 -5.72 7.61 -4.66
C CYS A 236 -4.57 7.76 -3.66
N ASP A 237 -3.47 7.07 -3.95
CA ASP A 237 -2.26 7.25 -3.17
C ASP A 237 -1.55 8.57 -3.52
N GLU A 238 -0.28 8.62 -3.43
CA GLU A 238 0.58 9.81 -3.48
C GLU A 238 0.40 10.72 -4.71
N ILE A 239 -0.02 11.96 -4.48
CA ILE A 239 -0.01 13.03 -5.50
C ILE A 239 1.41 13.56 -5.63
N GLY A 240 2.04 13.31 -6.78
CA GLY A 240 3.45 13.63 -7.03
C GLY A 240 3.72 14.66 -8.12
N THR A 241 2.90 14.69 -9.18
CA THR A 241 3.20 15.45 -10.41
C THR A 241 2.23 16.61 -10.68
N LEU A 242 2.62 17.50 -11.59
CA LEU A 242 1.78 18.60 -12.02
C LEU A 242 0.63 18.12 -12.92
N GLU A 243 0.85 17.06 -13.71
CA GLU A 243 -0.17 16.42 -14.53
C GLU A 243 -1.29 15.83 -13.67
N GLU A 244 -0.95 15.21 -12.55
CA GLU A 244 -1.92 14.71 -11.59
C GLU A 244 -2.74 15.85 -10.97
N ALA A 245 -2.10 16.96 -10.59
CA ALA A 245 -2.80 18.13 -10.09
C ALA A 245 -3.78 18.71 -11.13
N LYS A 246 -3.39 18.79 -12.39
CA LYS A 246 -4.28 19.24 -13.50
C LYS A 246 -5.48 18.29 -13.68
N ALA A 247 -5.27 16.97 -13.63
CA ALA A 247 -6.35 15.99 -13.72
C ALA A 247 -7.33 16.13 -12.56
N ILE A 248 -6.83 16.33 -11.35
CA ILE A 248 -7.63 16.57 -10.15
C ILE A 248 -8.49 17.84 -10.31
N LEU A 249 -7.90 18.95 -10.76
CA LEU A 249 -8.62 20.20 -11.01
C LEU A 249 -9.74 20.00 -12.04
N SER A 250 -9.48 19.26 -13.10
CA SER A 250 -10.51 18.95 -14.13
C SER A 250 -11.63 18.07 -13.58
N ALA A 251 -11.28 17.10 -12.70
CA ALA A 251 -12.26 16.21 -12.07
C ALA A 251 -13.12 16.93 -11.04
N GLN A 252 -12.62 17.99 -10.41
CA GLN A 252 -13.37 18.77 -9.41
C GLN A 252 -14.63 19.40 -9.94
N ASN A 253 -14.70 19.72 -11.23
CA ASN A 253 -15.92 20.24 -11.87
C ASN A 253 -17.11 19.27 -11.71
N SER A 254 -16.87 18.01 -11.38
CA SER A 254 -17.90 17.00 -11.07
C SER A 254 -18.40 17.05 -9.64
N GLY A 255 -17.74 17.77 -8.72
CA GLY A 255 -18.07 17.84 -7.30
C GLY A 255 -17.72 16.58 -6.49
N VAL A 256 -17.04 15.60 -7.08
CA VAL A 256 -16.67 14.35 -6.38
C VAL A 256 -15.47 14.61 -5.46
N PRO A 257 -15.60 14.38 -4.13
CA PRO A 257 -14.49 14.56 -3.21
C PRO A 257 -13.35 13.57 -3.48
N LEU A 258 -12.12 14.04 -3.28
CA LEU A 258 -10.90 13.25 -3.41
C LEU A 258 -10.27 13.03 -2.03
N ILE A 259 -9.86 11.80 -1.76
CA ILE A 259 -9.00 11.46 -0.62
C ILE A 259 -7.66 11.00 -1.18
N ALA A 260 -6.57 11.64 -0.77
CA ALA A 260 -5.26 11.35 -1.32
C ALA A 260 -4.16 11.47 -0.28
N THR A 261 -2.93 11.07 -0.65
CA THR A 261 -1.76 11.27 0.19
C THR A 261 -0.69 12.10 -0.51
N ALA A 262 0.23 12.65 0.29
CA ALA A 262 1.45 13.29 -0.18
C ALA A 262 2.61 13.06 0.80
N HIS A 263 3.84 13.15 0.31
CA HIS A 263 5.01 13.16 1.19
C HIS A 263 5.36 14.59 1.62
N ALA A 264 5.35 14.83 2.91
CA ALA A 264 5.89 16.05 3.52
C ALA A 264 6.07 15.84 5.04
N ASP A 265 7.07 16.48 5.63
CA ASP A 265 7.33 16.42 7.07
C ASP A 265 6.49 17.43 7.86
N SER A 266 5.98 18.47 7.17
CA SER A 266 5.14 19.52 7.75
C SER A 266 4.26 20.16 6.69
N PHE A 267 3.21 20.88 7.14
CA PHE A 267 2.34 21.64 6.26
C PHE A 267 3.10 22.69 5.44
N ASP A 268 4.06 23.40 6.07
CA ASP A 268 4.85 24.42 5.37
C ASP A 268 5.70 23.81 4.24
N ARG A 269 6.28 22.62 4.46
CA ARG A 269 7.00 21.89 3.40
C ARG A 269 6.05 21.37 2.32
N LEU A 270 4.87 20.93 2.70
CA LEU A 270 3.82 20.50 1.76
C LEU A 270 3.44 21.67 0.81
N MET A 271 3.25 22.87 1.35
CA MET A 271 2.89 24.08 0.58
C MET A 271 4.00 24.62 -0.33
N LYS A 272 5.25 24.21 -0.11
CA LYS A 272 6.37 24.53 -1.03
C LYS A 272 6.33 23.72 -2.34
N ARG A 273 5.49 22.68 -2.42
CA ARG A 273 5.32 21.88 -3.62
C ARG A 273 4.31 22.56 -4.57
N PRO A 274 4.70 23.00 -5.78
CA PRO A 274 3.82 23.80 -6.66
C PRO A 274 2.51 23.08 -7.02
N ASN A 275 2.56 21.76 -7.25
CA ASN A 275 1.39 20.95 -7.56
C ASN A 275 0.38 20.93 -6.37
N ILE A 276 0.85 20.77 -5.15
CA ILE A 276 -0.02 20.77 -3.95
C ILE A 276 -0.51 22.19 -3.63
N LYS A 277 0.35 23.20 -3.78
CA LYS A 277 -0.04 24.61 -3.60
C LYS A 277 -1.17 24.98 -4.56
N THR A 278 -1.10 24.57 -5.81
CA THR A 278 -2.17 24.80 -6.79
C THR A 278 -3.48 24.15 -6.35
N LEU A 279 -3.46 22.93 -5.82
CA LEU A 279 -4.66 22.25 -5.31
C LEU A 279 -5.23 22.96 -4.06
N TYR A 280 -4.35 23.48 -3.20
CA TYR A 280 -4.74 24.27 -2.03
C TYR A 280 -5.44 25.58 -2.41
N ASP A 281 -4.84 26.33 -3.33
CA ASP A 281 -5.37 27.63 -3.79
C ASP A 281 -6.71 27.50 -4.52
N ASN A 282 -7.01 26.32 -5.08
CA ASN A 282 -8.28 26.00 -5.73
C ASN A 282 -9.29 25.29 -4.79
N GLY A 283 -8.99 25.14 -3.50
CA GLY A 283 -9.92 24.59 -2.53
C GLY A 283 -10.28 23.09 -2.75
N ILE A 284 -9.36 22.29 -3.35
CA ILE A 284 -9.62 20.88 -3.67
C ILE A 284 -9.87 20.05 -2.43
N PHE A 285 -9.08 20.27 -1.40
CA PHE A 285 -9.20 19.59 -0.13
C PHE A 285 -9.66 20.54 0.95
N ARG A 286 -10.70 20.15 1.68
CA ARG A 286 -11.11 20.84 2.88
C ARG A 286 -10.10 20.60 4.00
N TYR A 287 -9.66 19.35 4.16
CA TYR A 287 -8.74 18.97 5.23
C TYR A 287 -7.36 18.61 4.68
N TYR A 288 -6.35 19.18 5.34
CA TYR A 288 -4.95 18.75 5.21
C TYR A 288 -4.54 18.17 6.56
N ILE A 289 -4.24 16.88 6.60
CA ILE A 289 -4.01 16.15 7.84
C ILE A 289 -2.60 15.57 7.84
N GLY A 290 -1.76 16.13 8.70
CA GLY A 290 -0.45 15.57 9.03
C GLY A 290 -0.62 14.33 9.89
N ILE A 291 0.01 13.22 9.51
CA ILE A 291 0.01 12.01 10.33
C ILE A 291 1.41 11.71 10.85
N SER A 292 1.49 11.38 12.12
CA SER A 292 2.71 10.90 12.77
C SER A 292 2.41 9.67 13.62
N ARG A 293 3.44 8.91 13.92
CA ARG A 293 3.33 7.72 14.77
C ARG A 293 4.60 7.58 15.60
N ALA A 294 4.47 7.48 16.90
CA ALA A 294 5.59 7.16 17.76
C ALA A 294 6.12 5.74 17.49
N ALA A 295 7.40 5.52 17.69
CA ALA A 295 8.00 4.19 17.51
C ALA A 295 7.27 3.15 18.39
N GLY A 296 6.82 2.05 17.76
CA GLY A 296 6.05 1.00 18.42
C GLY A 296 4.58 1.30 18.73
N ALA A 297 4.08 2.51 18.43
CA ALA A 297 2.66 2.83 18.60
C ALA A 297 1.81 2.23 17.47
N THR A 298 0.61 1.79 17.82
CA THR A 298 -0.39 1.29 16.86
C THR A 298 -1.32 2.41 16.35
N ARG A 299 -1.40 3.54 17.05
CA ARG A 299 -2.26 4.68 16.73
C ARG A 299 -1.49 5.79 16.07
N PHE A 300 -2.16 6.51 15.16
CA PHE A 300 -1.67 7.74 14.58
C PHE A 300 -1.99 8.94 15.49
N ALA A 301 -1.12 9.94 15.47
CA ALA A 301 -1.42 11.30 15.92
C ALA A 301 -1.68 12.15 14.68
N TYR A 302 -2.62 13.08 14.79
CA TYR A 302 -3.11 13.89 13.68
C TYR A 302 -2.88 15.39 13.94
N ASP A 303 -2.34 16.08 12.95
CA ASP A 303 -2.25 17.54 12.89
C ASP A 303 -3.20 18.02 11.78
N VAL A 304 -4.32 18.64 12.16
CA VAL A 304 -5.46 18.90 11.26
C VAL A 304 -5.56 20.36 10.90
N ILE A 305 -5.60 20.65 9.63
CA ILE A 305 -5.85 21.98 9.08
C ILE A 305 -7.17 21.94 8.31
N ASP A 306 -8.18 22.66 8.81
CA ASP A 306 -9.45 22.94 8.13
C ASP A 306 -9.34 24.26 7.37
N THR A 307 -9.42 24.23 6.04
CA THR A 307 -9.28 25.41 5.18
C THR A 307 -10.45 26.37 5.35
N GLU A 308 -11.67 25.89 5.61
CA GLU A 308 -12.84 26.73 5.82
C GLU A 308 -12.75 27.55 7.13
N MET A 309 -12.13 27.00 8.17
CA MET A 309 -11.91 27.73 9.43
C MET A 309 -10.82 28.80 9.29
N LYS A 310 -9.75 28.55 8.52
CA LYS A 310 -8.71 29.55 8.24
C LYS A 310 -9.25 30.74 7.47
N GLU A 311 -10.11 30.54 6.48
CA GLU A 311 -10.73 31.63 5.72
C GLU A 311 -11.66 32.47 6.57
N ARG A 312 -12.44 31.88 7.50
CA ARG A 312 -13.30 32.63 8.45
C ARG A 312 -12.49 33.45 9.42
N GLY A 313 -11.36 32.93 9.94
CA GLY A 313 -10.46 33.67 10.82
C GLY A 313 -9.84 34.91 10.14
N ASN A 314 -9.45 34.78 8.87
CA ASN A 314 -8.91 35.90 8.09
C ASN A 314 -9.98 36.96 7.71
N ARG A 315 -11.25 36.57 7.52
CA ARG A 315 -12.35 37.54 7.27
C ARG A 315 -12.81 38.30 8.51
N CYS A 316 -12.54 37.76 9.71
CA CYS A 316 -12.86 38.48 10.96
C CYS A 316 -11.74 39.46 11.39
N MET A 317 -10.58 39.44 10.73
CA MET A 317 -9.46 40.37 11.00
C MET A 317 -9.27 41.43 9.92
N ALA A 318 -10.10 41.48 8.92
CA ALA A 318 -10.17 42.52 7.87
C ALA A 318 -11.46 43.32 7.98
#